data_e15b898a8db058e1075fc772f6ab8f57
#
_entry.id   e15b898a8db058e1075fc772f6ab8f57
#
_cell.length_a   1.000
_cell.length_b   1.000
_cell.length_c   1.000
_cell.angle_alpha   90.00
_cell.angle_beta   90.00
_cell.angle_gamma   90.00
#
_symmetry.space_group_name_H-M   'P 1'
#
loop_
_entity.id
_entity.type
_entity.pdbx_description
1 polymer ?
#
loop_
_entity_poly.entity_id
_entity_poly.type
_entity_poly.pdbx_seq_one_letter_code
_entity_poly.pdbx_strand_id
1 'polypeptide(L)'
;MKFKVDENLPVEVVKLLEDNGHDAVTVLEQNLGGEPDSHIAEICQKEKRALVTLDTDFSDIRTYSPDEFFGLIILRLKRQDKPHVLSVVSRLINILLKEPVKQRLWIVEEGRVRISGGDDDSKNQITSG
;
A
#
# COMPACT_ATOMS: atom_id res chain seq x y z
N MET A 1 3.26 -10.18 7.25
CA MET A 1 2.46 -8.96 7.34
C MET A 1 1.13 -9.14 6.64
N LYS A 2 0.12 -8.34 6.97
CA LYS A 2 -1.20 -8.45 6.36
C LYS A 2 -1.46 -7.28 5.43
N PHE A 3 -1.97 -7.56 4.24
CA PHE A 3 -2.27 -6.55 3.24
C PHE A 3 -3.70 -6.65 2.74
N LYS A 4 -4.24 -5.52 2.34
CA LYS A 4 -5.48 -5.44 1.55
C LYS A 4 -5.13 -4.80 0.21
N VAL A 5 -5.49 -5.47 -0.86
CA VAL A 5 -5.22 -5.03 -2.23
C VAL A 5 -6.49 -4.41 -2.81
N ASP A 6 -6.40 -3.13 -3.17
CA ASP A 6 -7.55 -2.38 -3.66
C ASP A 6 -8.01 -2.91 -5.03
N GLU A 7 -9.28 -2.65 -5.35
CA GLU A 7 -9.89 -3.16 -6.58
C GLU A 7 -9.28 -2.59 -7.86
N ASN A 8 -8.59 -1.45 -7.77
CA ASN A 8 -7.92 -0.86 -8.93
C ASN A 8 -6.59 -1.56 -9.29
N LEU A 9 -6.17 -2.54 -8.52
CA LEU A 9 -4.94 -3.30 -8.76
C LEU A 9 -5.25 -4.67 -9.35
N PRO A 10 -4.34 -5.25 -10.15
CA PRO A 10 -4.49 -6.63 -10.61
C PRO A 10 -4.55 -7.61 -9.44
N VAL A 11 -5.40 -8.62 -9.55
CA VAL A 11 -5.52 -9.63 -8.48
C VAL A 11 -4.23 -10.41 -8.26
N GLU A 12 -3.38 -10.47 -9.27
CA GLU A 12 -2.08 -11.14 -9.20
C GLU A 12 -1.17 -10.52 -8.14
N VAL A 13 -1.44 -9.29 -7.71
CA VAL A 13 -0.69 -8.66 -6.62
C VAL A 13 -0.82 -9.47 -5.33
N VAL A 14 -1.99 -10.05 -5.08
CA VAL A 14 -2.19 -10.93 -3.92
C VAL A 14 -1.23 -12.11 -3.96
N LYS A 15 -1.12 -12.76 -5.13
CA LYS A 15 -0.22 -13.90 -5.26
C LYS A 15 1.23 -13.52 -5.03
N LEU A 16 1.66 -12.37 -5.55
CA LEU A 16 3.03 -11.90 -5.33
C LEU A 16 3.32 -11.70 -3.85
N LEU A 17 2.37 -11.12 -3.11
CA LEU A 17 2.53 -10.92 -1.68
C LEU A 17 2.53 -12.26 -0.93
N GLU A 18 1.62 -13.16 -1.27
CA GLU A 18 1.54 -14.48 -0.62
C GLU A 18 2.79 -15.31 -0.87
N ASP A 19 3.32 -15.27 -2.08
CA ASP A 19 4.55 -16.00 -2.42
C ASP A 19 5.75 -15.52 -1.62
N ASN A 20 5.66 -14.34 -1.02
CA ASN A 20 6.71 -13.76 -0.20
C ASN A 20 6.37 -13.78 1.29
N GLY A 21 5.43 -14.61 1.69
CA GLY A 21 5.14 -14.86 3.10
C GLY A 21 4.14 -13.92 3.75
N HIS A 22 3.44 -13.11 2.97
CA HIS A 22 2.46 -12.17 3.49
C HIS A 22 1.04 -12.72 3.36
N ASP A 23 0.15 -12.26 4.24
CA ASP A 23 -1.28 -12.52 4.15
C ASP A 23 -1.88 -11.37 3.32
N ALA A 24 -2.57 -11.68 2.26
CA ALA A 24 -3.16 -10.66 1.39
C ALA A 24 -4.56 -11.05 0.94
N VAL A 25 -5.47 -10.08 0.95
CA VAL A 25 -6.82 -10.24 0.43
C VAL A 25 -7.14 -9.05 -0.47
N THR A 26 -8.07 -9.26 -1.40
CA THR A 26 -8.55 -8.16 -2.25
C THR A 26 -9.81 -7.55 -1.64
N VAL A 27 -10.05 -6.29 -2.00
CA VAL A 27 -11.32 -5.61 -1.68
C VAL A 27 -12.49 -6.40 -2.28
N LEU A 28 -12.34 -6.92 -3.49
CA LEU A 28 -13.38 -7.68 -4.17
C LEU A 28 -13.70 -9.00 -3.46
N GLU A 29 -12.70 -9.72 -2.96
CA GLU A 29 -12.92 -10.96 -2.22
C GLU A 29 -13.77 -10.75 -0.98
N GLN A 30 -13.69 -9.58 -0.39
CA GLN A 30 -14.43 -9.25 0.82
C GLN A 30 -15.75 -8.54 0.53
N ASN A 31 -16.18 -8.50 -0.74
CA ASN A 31 -17.41 -7.84 -1.17
C ASN A 31 -17.43 -6.34 -0.86
N LEU A 32 -16.25 -5.71 -0.93
CA LEU A 32 -16.09 -4.28 -0.67
C LEU A 32 -15.95 -3.45 -1.94
N GLY A 33 -16.12 -4.07 -3.11
CA GLY A 33 -16.05 -3.36 -4.38
C GLY A 33 -17.08 -2.25 -4.45
N GLY A 34 -16.63 -1.06 -4.88
CA GLY A 34 -17.52 0.10 -4.98
C GLY A 34 -17.77 0.83 -3.67
N GLU A 35 -17.22 0.37 -2.55
CA GLU A 35 -17.37 1.05 -1.27
C GLU A 35 -16.56 2.33 -1.22
N PRO A 36 -17.02 3.35 -0.47
CA PRO A 36 -16.27 4.59 -0.31
C PRO A 36 -14.90 4.33 0.33
N ASP A 37 -13.91 5.17 -0.02
CA ASP A 37 -12.56 5.09 0.53
C ASP A 37 -12.54 5.07 2.05
N SER A 38 -13.39 5.88 2.69
CA SER A 38 -13.47 5.92 4.15
C SER A 38 -13.87 4.58 4.75
N HIS A 39 -14.73 3.83 4.09
CA HIS A 39 -15.15 2.52 4.56
C HIS A 39 -14.01 1.50 4.39
N ILE A 40 -13.34 1.52 3.25
CA ILE A 40 -12.19 0.66 2.99
C ILE A 40 -11.12 0.91 4.06
N ALA A 41 -10.82 2.19 4.34
CA ALA A 41 -9.84 2.59 5.34
C ALA A 41 -10.21 2.05 6.73
N GLU A 42 -11.47 2.20 7.12
CA GLU A 42 -11.95 1.72 8.42
C GLU A 42 -11.77 0.21 8.58
N ILE A 43 -12.07 -0.55 7.53
CA ILE A 43 -11.91 -2.00 7.57
C ILE A 43 -10.45 -2.40 7.64
N CYS A 44 -9.57 -1.70 6.93
CA CYS A 44 -8.14 -1.94 7.03
C CYS A 44 -7.64 -1.74 8.46
N GLN A 45 -8.12 -0.69 9.14
CA GLN A 45 -7.77 -0.45 10.52
C GLN A 45 -8.24 -1.58 11.43
N LYS A 46 -9.48 -2.02 11.26
CA LYS A 46 -10.04 -3.11 12.08
C LYS A 46 -9.30 -4.43 11.87
N GLU A 47 -8.93 -4.72 10.65
CA GLU A 47 -8.25 -5.96 10.31
C GLU A 47 -6.75 -5.90 10.50
N LYS A 48 -6.22 -4.73 10.81
CA LYS A 48 -4.78 -4.50 10.96
C LYS A 48 -4.02 -4.86 9.69
N ARG A 49 -4.55 -4.41 8.56
CA ARG A 49 -3.97 -4.63 7.24
C ARG A 49 -3.42 -3.35 6.66
N ALA A 50 -2.27 -3.43 6.00
CA ALA A 50 -1.76 -2.34 5.19
C ALA A 50 -2.53 -2.32 3.86
N LEU A 51 -2.93 -1.13 3.42
CA LEU A 51 -3.62 -0.96 2.15
C LEU A 51 -2.64 -0.72 1.03
N VAL A 52 -2.81 -1.42 -0.09
CA VAL A 52 -2.04 -1.20 -1.32
C VAL A 52 -3.02 -0.74 -2.39
N THR A 53 -2.79 0.42 -2.98
CA THR A 53 -3.76 1.03 -3.91
C THR A 53 -3.09 1.92 -4.94
N LEU A 54 -3.78 2.13 -6.07
CA LEU A 54 -3.41 3.16 -7.05
C LEU A 54 -4.09 4.50 -6.76
N ASP A 55 -5.02 4.53 -5.81
CA ASP A 55 -5.81 5.72 -5.52
C ASP A 55 -5.00 6.70 -4.68
N THR A 56 -4.60 7.82 -5.30
CA THR A 56 -3.77 8.82 -4.65
C THR A 56 -4.52 9.62 -3.57
N ASP A 57 -5.83 9.52 -3.49
CA ASP A 57 -6.60 10.19 -2.43
C ASP A 57 -6.21 9.67 -1.05
N PHE A 58 -5.77 8.42 -0.94
CA PHE A 58 -5.30 7.87 0.32
C PHE A 58 -3.97 8.48 0.80
N SER A 59 -3.30 9.27 -0.02
CA SER A 59 -2.09 9.98 0.40
C SER A 59 -2.37 11.32 1.06
N ASP A 60 -3.62 11.72 1.17
CA ASP A 60 -4.00 12.94 1.89
C ASP A 60 -3.95 12.67 3.40
N ILE A 61 -2.87 13.09 4.04
CA ILE A 61 -2.62 12.82 5.45
C ILE A 61 -3.58 13.55 6.38
N ARG A 62 -4.31 14.54 5.90
CA ARG A 62 -5.33 15.22 6.69
C ARG A 62 -6.56 14.35 6.86
N THR A 63 -6.86 13.53 5.85
CA THR A 63 -7.99 12.60 5.86
C THR A 63 -7.59 11.23 6.39
N TYR A 64 -6.41 10.75 5.98
CA TYR A 64 -5.91 9.41 6.32
C TYR A 64 -4.55 9.55 6.99
N SER A 65 -4.57 9.80 8.31
CA SER A 65 -3.34 9.95 9.07
C SER A 65 -2.58 8.62 9.15
N PRO A 66 -1.32 8.56 8.72
CA PRO A 66 -0.57 7.30 8.77
C PRO A 66 -0.49 6.68 10.17
N ASP A 67 -0.53 7.51 11.21
CA ASP A 67 -0.48 7.04 12.60
C ASP A 67 -1.61 6.08 12.95
N GLU A 68 -2.73 6.19 12.24
CA GLU A 68 -3.93 5.43 12.52
C GLU A 68 -4.02 4.13 11.71
N PHE A 69 -3.04 3.87 10.84
CA PHE A 69 -3.08 2.72 9.93
C PHE A 69 -1.93 1.76 10.14
N PHE A 70 -2.12 0.53 9.70
CA PHE A 70 -1.05 -0.47 9.68
C PHE A 70 -0.16 -0.33 8.44
N GLY A 71 -0.40 0.70 7.66
CA GLY A 71 0.38 1.06 6.51
C GLY A 71 -0.49 1.48 5.36
N LEU A 72 -0.04 2.49 4.63
CA LEU A 72 -0.69 2.94 3.40
C LEU A 72 0.38 2.93 2.32
N ILE A 73 0.19 2.11 1.29
CA ILE A 73 1.13 1.99 0.18
C ILE A 73 0.41 2.44 -1.08
N ILE A 74 0.78 3.61 -1.56
CA ILE A 74 0.14 4.25 -2.72
C ILE A 74 1.08 4.13 -3.91
N LEU A 75 0.63 3.45 -4.95
CA LEU A 75 1.37 3.34 -6.19
C LEU A 75 0.98 4.51 -7.11
N ARG A 76 1.85 5.48 -7.22
CA ARG A 76 1.63 6.67 -8.05
C ARG A 76 2.42 6.52 -9.34
N LEU A 77 1.82 5.85 -10.31
CA LEU A 77 2.50 5.41 -11.52
C LEU A 77 2.02 6.16 -12.75
N LYS A 78 2.94 6.42 -13.67
CA LYS A 78 2.64 7.03 -14.97
C LYS A 78 1.93 6.05 -15.89
N ARG A 79 2.23 4.74 -15.77
CA ARG A 79 1.55 3.68 -16.50
C ARG A 79 0.92 2.73 -15.50
N GLN A 80 -0.30 2.31 -15.81
CA GLN A 80 -1.08 1.45 -14.91
C GLN A 80 -1.53 0.15 -15.59
N ASP A 81 -0.88 -0.23 -16.69
CA ASP A 81 -1.12 -1.52 -17.32
C ASP A 81 -0.61 -2.65 -16.42
N LYS A 82 -1.25 -3.80 -16.51
CA LYS A 82 -0.97 -4.92 -15.61
C LYS A 82 0.51 -5.31 -15.56
N PRO A 83 1.21 -5.54 -16.69
CA PRO A 83 2.62 -5.94 -16.61
C PRO A 83 3.48 -4.91 -15.88
N HIS A 84 3.22 -3.62 -16.10
CA HIS A 84 3.99 -2.57 -15.46
C HIS A 84 3.73 -2.54 -13.95
N VAL A 85 2.46 -2.60 -13.55
CA VAL A 85 2.09 -2.61 -12.13
C VAL A 85 2.73 -3.81 -11.42
N LEU A 86 2.66 -4.99 -12.01
CA LEU A 86 3.25 -6.19 -11.41
C LEU A 86 4.76 -6.08 -11.30
N SER A 87 5.41 -5.46 -12.27
CA SER A 87 6.85 -5.21 -12.22
C SER A 87 7.21 -4.29 -11.05
N VAL A 88 6.45 -3.22 -10.85
CA VAL A 88 6.66 -2.29 -9.75
C VAL A 88 6.44 -2.99 -8.40
N VAL A 89 5.37 -3.77 -8.28
CA VAL A 89 5.08 -4.49 -7.05
C VAL A 89 6.18 -5.51 -6.73
N SER A 90 6.71 -6.20 -7.73
CA SER A 90 7.81 -7.14 -7.51
C SER A 90 9.04 -6.46 -6.90
N ARG A 91 9.36 -5.25 -7.34
CA ARG A 91 10.46 -4.48 -6.76
C ARG A 91 10.10 -3.98 -5.37
N LEU A 92 8.87 -3.55 -5.16
CA LEU A 92 8.36 -3.09 -3.89
C LEU A 92 8.52 -4.16 -2.80
N ILE A 93 8.23 -5.42 -3.13
CA ILE A 93 8.30 -6.52 -2.17
C ILE A 93 9.70 -6.64 -1.58
N ASN A 94 10.74 -6.41 -2.37
CA ASN A 94 12.11 -6.43 -1.85
C ASN A 94 12.36 -5.32 -0.82
N ILE A 95 11.72 -4.17 -1.00
CA ILE A 95 11.85 -3.05 -0.08
C ILE A 95 11.08 -3.33 1.22
N LEU A 96 9.97 -4.06 1.13
CA LEU A 96 9.18 -4.44 2.32
C LEU A 96 9.98 -5.26 3.33
N LEU A 97 11.03 -5.95 2.88
CA LEU A 97 11.89 -6.74 3.77
C LEU A 97 12.79 -5.86 4.63
N LYS A 98 13.02 -4.62 4.22
CA LYS A 98 14.04 -3.77 4.84
C LYS A 98 13.48 -2.55 5.54
N GLU A 99 12.31 -2.07 5.13
CA GLU A 99 11.74 -0.81 5.59
C GLU A 99 10.41 -1.01 6.30
N PRO A 100 10.11 -0.20 7.31
CA PRO A 100 8.88 -0.35 8.08
C PRO A 100 7.65 0.08 7.28
N VAL A 101 6.56 -0.64 7.46
CA VAL A 101 5.27 -0.33 6.82
C VAL A 101 4.27 0.20 7.84
N LYS A 102 4.26 -0.37 9.05
CA LYS A 102 3.28 -0.02 10.07
C LYS A 102 3.35 1.47 10.41
N GLN A 103 2.21 2.13 10.36
CA GLN A 103 2.06 3.55 10.65
C GLN A 103 2.91 4.44 9.74
N ARG A 104 3.12 3.99 8.51
CA ARG A 104 3.88 4.73 7.50
C ARG A 104 3.03 4.93 6.26
N LEU A 105 3.32 6.02 5.55
CA LEU A 105 2.79 6.27 4.22
C LEU A 105 3.91 6.04 3.22
N TRP A 106 3.70 5.12 2.29
CA TRP A 106 4.63 4.83 1.20
C TRP A 106 4.07 5.40 -0.09
N ILE A 107 4.83 6.22 -0.75
CA ILE A 107 4.51 6.69 -2.11
C ILE A 107 5.49 6.01 -3.04
N VAL A 108 4.99 5.07 -3.85
CA VAL A 108 5.80 4.26 -4.75
C VAL A 108 5.65 4.79 -6.18
N GLU A 109 6.75 5.21 -6.76
CA GLU A 109 6.81 5.67 -8.14
C GLU A 109 7.74 4.76 -8.96
N GLU A 110 7.83 4.97 -10.26
CA GLU A 110 8.64 4.10 -11.12
C GLU A 110 10.09 4.01 -10.68
N GLY A 111 10.67 5.11 -10.29
CA GLY A 111 12.08 5.20 -9.97
C GLY A 111 12.41 5.38 -8.51
N ARG A 112 11.44 5.45 -7.61
CA ARG A 112 11.73 5.69 -6.20
C ARG A 112 10.56 5.35 -5.30
N VAL A 113 10.88 5.18 -4.01
CA VAL A 113 9.90 5.01 -2.94
C VAL A 113 10.17 6.05 -1.88
N ARG A 114 9.14 6.76 -1.45
CA ARG A 114 9.22 7.68 -0.31
C ARG A 114 8.41 7.13 0.83
N ILE A 115 9.04 7.09 2.01
CA ILE A 115 8.39 6.57 3.22
C ILE A 115 8.36 7.69 4.25
N SER A 116 7.17 7.95 4.80
CA SER A 116 6.99 8.99 5.81
C SER A 116 6.06 8.50 6.91
N GLY A 117 6.07 9.20 8.02
CA GLY A 117 5.27 8.85 9.19
C GLY A 117 6.08 8.13 10.25
N GLY A 118 5.39 7.68 11.31
CA GLY A 118 6.03 7.05 12.45
C GLY A 118 6.57 8.07 13.45
N ASP A 119 7.24 7.58 14.50
CA ASP A 119 7.65 8.39 15.62
C ASP A 119 8.81 9.32 15.33
N ASP A 120 9.49 9.15 14.23
CA ASP A 120 10.76 9.80 13.96
C ASP A 120 10.78 10.37 12.54
N ASP A 121 9.76 11.14 12.22
CA ASP A 121 9.52 11.66 10.87
C ASP A 121 10.71 12.37 10.25
N SER A 122 11.43 13.14 11.05
CA SER A 122 12.55 13.92 10.54
C SER A 122 13.68 13.04 10.03
N LYS A 123 13.71 11.79 10.45
CA LYS A 123 14.76 10.84 10.06
C LYS A 123 14.31 9.84 9.00
N ASN A 124 13.05 9.82 8.70
CA ASN A 124 12.46 8.78 7.86
C ASN A 124 12.21 9.23 6.43
N GLN A 125 12.93 10.21 5.99
CA GLN A 125 12.84 10.64 4.61
C GLN A 125 13.79 9.79 3.78
N ILE A 126 13.37 8.58 3.53
CA ILE A 126 14.16 7.65 2.74
C ILE A 126 13.72 7.77 1.30
N THR A 127 14.67 8.16 0.47
CA THR A 127 14.45 8.18 -0.96
C THR A 127 15.25 7.02 -1.54
N SER A 128 14.55 6.00 -1.98
CA SER A 128 15.15 4.88 -2.68
C SER A 128 15.01 5.15 -4.16
N GLY A 129 16.00 5.71 -4.68
CA GLY A 129 16.02 6.01 -6.11
C GLY A 129 16.76 4.97 -6.86
#